data_5174d61c79de581c103b40940a42f060
#
_entry.id   5174d61c79de581c103b40940a42f060
#
_cell.length_a   1.000
_cell.length_b   1.000
_cell.length_c   1.000
_cell.angle_alpha   90.00
_cell.angle_beta   90.00
_cell.angle_gamma   90.00
#
_symmetry.space_group_name_H-M   'P 1'
#
loop_
_entity.id
_entity.type
_entity.pdbx_description
1 polymer ?
#
loop_
_entity_poly.entity_id
_entity_poly.type
_entity_poly.pdbx_seq_one_letter_code
_entity_poly.pdbx_strand_id
1 'polypeptide(L)'
;ADICNLSFGSGNCTPEFEAAIRDSKMLFVVAAGNGNQYQVGYDIDKSPVYPASLPYDNVITVGNLLFNGRLDDSSNYGAVSVDLAAPGTYILSTIPGDSYAYMSGTSMAAPMVTGAAALIYSARTDLSLQDIKTAILSTVHKLAPLKGKTATGGMLDISAAIKWTKN
;
A
#
# COMPACT_ATOMS: atom_id res chain seq x y z
N ALA A 1 -13.80 3.46 -12.42
CA ALA A 1 -12.38 3.14 -12.19
C ALA A 1 -12.28 1.71 -11.67
N ASP A 2 -11.17 1.03 -11.97
CA ASP A 2 -10.91 -0.35 -11.56
C ASP A 2 -9.95 -0.39 -10.37
N ILE A 3 -9.02 0.57 -10.30
CA ILE A 3 -8.03 0.69 -9.23
C ILE A 3 -8.10 2.11 -8.66
N CYS A 4 -8.11 2.23 -7.35
CA CYS A 4 -8.20 3.49 -6.63
C CYS A 4 -7.06 3.64 -5.62
N ASN A 5 -6.35 4.78 -5.64
CA ASN A 5 -5.32 5.10 -4.66
C ASN A 5 -5.90 5.99 -3.55
N LEU A 6 -5.73 5.57 -2.29
CA LEU A 6 -6.17 6.30 -1.11
C LEU A 6 -4.96 6.68 -0.23
N SER A 7 -4.35 7.83 -0.54
CA SER A 7 -3.20 8.36 0.21
C SER A 7 -3.62 9.23 1.41
N PHE A 8 -4.58 8.77 2.18
CA PHE A 8 -5.07 9.42 3.40
C PHE A 8 -5.49 8.38 4.45
N GLY A 9 -5.69 8.82 5.68
CA GLY A 9 -6.19 7.97 6.76
C GLY A 9 -6.73 8.77 7.94
N SER A 10 -7.58 8.11 8.74
CA SER A 10 -8.18 8.65 9.96
C SER A 10 -8.30 7.57 11.02
N GLY A 11 -8.34 7.95 12.29
CA GLY A 11 -8.68 7.04 13.40
C GLY A 11 -10.15 6.63 13.43
N ASN A 12 -11.01 7.27 12.63
CA ASN A 12 -12.44 7.00 12.55
C ASN A 12 -12.83 6.51 11.16
N CYS A 13 -13.78 5.56 11.12
CA CYS A 13 -14.42 5.08 9.90
C CYS A 13 -15.94 5.20 10.06
N THR A 14 -16.61 5.90 9.14
CA THR A 14 -18.07 5.91 9.14
C THR A 14 -18.61 4.65 8.46
N PRO A 15 -19.80 4.15 8.86
CA PRO A 15 -20.38 2.98 8.21
C PRO A 15 -20.56 3.13 6.69
N GLU A 16 -20.87 4.35 6.22
CA GLU A 16 -21.08 4.65 4.81
C GLU A 16 -19.77 4.56 4.03
N PHE A 17 -18.66 5.07 4.61
CA PHE A 17 -17.34 4.99 3.98
C PHE A 17 -16.84 3.54 3.94
N GLU A 18 -17.02 2.82 5.04
CA GLU A 18 -16.69 1.40 5.11
C GLU A 18 -17.48 0.59 4.08
N ALA A 19 -18.79 0.81 3.98
CA ALA A 19 -19.66 0.14 3.01
C ALA A 19 -19.24 0.48 1.57
N ALA A 20 -18.86 1.73 1.29
CA ALA A 20 -18.42 2.14 -0.04
C ALA A 20 -17.16 1.38 -0.50
N ILE A 21 -16.24 1.05 0.42
CA ILE A 21 -15.06 0.24 0.10
C ILE A 21 -15.43 -1.23 -0.01
N ARG A 22 -16.13 -1.77 1.00
CA ARG A 22 -16.51 -3.19 1.06
C ARG A 22 -17.31 -3.64 -0.15
N ASP A 23 -18.30 -2.85 -0.55
CA ASP A 23 -19.28 -3.23 -1.59
C ASP A 23 -18.79 -2.84 -3.01
N SER A 24 -17.63 -2.20 -3.11
CA SER A 24 -17.01 -1.81 -4.38
C SER A 24 -16.32 -3.00 -5.06
N LYS A 25 -16.35 -2.98 -6.40
CA LYS A 25 -15.58 -3.92 -7.23
C LYS A 25 -14.15 -3.43 -7.55
N MET A 26 -13.80 -2.20 -7.12
CA MET A 26 -12.46 -1.63 -7.32
C MET A 26 -11.45 -2.29 -6.39
N LEU A 27 -10.18 -2.31 -6.83
CA LEU A 27 -9.04 -2.56 -5.96
C LEU A 27 -8.57 -1.23 -5.34
N PHE A 28 -8.56 -1.16 -4.03
CA PHE A 28 -8.07 0.01 -3.29
C PHE A 28 -6.65 -0.21 -2.81
N VAL A 29 -5.76 0.73 -3.10
CA VAL A 29 -4.40 0.77 -2.58
C VAL A 29 -4.29 1.92 -1.59
N VAL A 30 -3.94 1.61 -0.36
CA VAL A 30 -4.12 2.49 0.79
C VAL A 30 -2.78 2.75 1.48
N ALA A 31 -2.54 4.00 1.88
CA ALA A 31 -1.40 4.38 2.71
C ALA A 31 -1.60 3.92 4.17
N ALA A 32 -0.60 3.27 4.78
CA ALA A 32 -0.66 2.78 6.16
C ALA A 32 -0.71 3.92 7.21
N GLY A 33 -0.34 5.15 6.81
CA GLY A 33 -0.25 6.31 7.70
C GLY A 33 1.18 6.58 8.18
N ASN A 34 1.41 7.81 8.66
CA ASN A 34 2.73 8.35 8.95
C ASN A 34 2.94 8.66 10.45
N GLY A 35 2.51 7.76 11.31
CA GLY A 35 2.76 7.83 12.74
C GLY A 35 1.86 8.82 13.49
N ASN A 36 2.29 9.12 14.71
CA ASN A 36 1.65 10.06 15.60
C ASN A 36 2.10 11.52 15.34
N GLN A 37 1.69 12.45 16.19
CA GLN A 37 2.07 13.88 16.09
C GLN A 37 3.58 14.14 16.14
N TYR A 38 4.39 13.17 16.57
CA TYR A 38 5.86 13.24 16.61
C TYR A 38 6.49 12.52 15.40
N GLN A 39 5.69 12.13 14.41
CA GLN A 39 6.13 11.34 13.24
C GLN A 39 6.81 10.02 13.62
N VAL A 40 6.28 9.34 14.64
CA VAL A 40 6.71 8.01 15.04
C VAL A 40 5.62 7.01 14.67
N GLY A 41 5.95 6.10 13.76
CA GLY A 41 5.07 5.03 13.30
C GLY A 41 4.66 4.09 14.43
N TYR A 42 3.45 3.59 14.37
CA TYR A 42 2.90 2.69 15.36
C TYR A 42 2.18 1.49 14.73
N ASP A 43 1.89 0.51 15.57
CA ASP A 43 1.24 -0.74 15.21
C ASP A 43 -0.25 -0.53 15.01
N ILE A 44 -0.71 -0.53 13.73
CA ILE A 44 -2.12 -0.34 13.39
C ILE A 44 -2.97 -1.61 13.56
N ASP A 45 -2.36 -2.75 13.86
CA ASP A 45 -3.08 -3.94 14.34
C ASP A 45 -3.63 -3.70 15.76
N LYS A 46 -3.00 -2.81 16.55
CA LYS A 46 -3.43 -2.43 17.90
C LYS A 46 -4.22 -1.12 17.96
N SER A 47 -3.85 -0.17 17.11
CA SER A 47 -4.48 1.16 17.04
C SER A 47 -4.88 1.45 15.59
N PRO A 48 -6.06 0.98 15.15
CA PRO A 48 -6.46 1.01 13.76
C PRO A 48 -6.46 2.41 13.13
N VAL A 49 -6.07 2.46 11.85
CA VAL A 49 -6.18 3.63 10.97
C VAL A 49 -7.01 3.22 9.77
N TYR A 50 -8.00 4.01 9.43
CA TYR A 50 -8.91 3.70 8.33
C TYR A 50 -8.66 4.62 7.11
N PRO A 51 -8.74 4.05 5.88
CA PRO A 51 -9.16 2.69 5.54
C PRO A 51 -8.07 1.60 5.63
N ALA A 52 -6.85 1.92 6.04
CA ALA A 52 -5.70 1.01 6.05
C ALA A 52 -5.93 -0.31 6.84
N SER A 53 -6.72 -0.26 7.92
CA SER A 53 -7.03 -1.42 8.76
C SER A 53 -8.33 -2.14 8.39
N LEU A 54 -8.94 -1.82 7.23
CA LEU A 54 -10.13 -2.54 6.76
C LEU A 54 -9.73 -3.93 6.22
N PRO A 55 -10.36 -5.02 6.72
CA PRO A 55 -9.95 -6.40 6.39
C PRO A 55 -10.62 -6.93 5.12
N TYR A 56 -10.71 -6.11 4.07
CA TYR A 56 -11.41 -6.49 2.84
C TYR A 56 -10.45 -6.97 1.75
N ASP A 57 -10.90 -7.98 1.00
CA ASP A 57 -10.12 -8.59 -0.07
C ASP A 57 -9.73 -7.62 -1.18
N ASN A 58 -10.47 -6.53 -1.35
CA ASN A 58 -10.20 -5.49 -2.34
C ASN A 58 -9.33 -4.33 -1.81
N VAL A 59 -8.65 -4.50 -0.68
CA VAL A 59 -7.74 -3.50 -0.09
C VAL A 59 -6.31 -4.03 -0.07
N ILE A 60 -5.34 -3.19 -0.46
CA ILE A 60 -3.89 -3.40 -0.28
C ILE A 60 -3.35 -2.23 0.54
N THR A 61 -2.82 -2.49 1.72
CA THR A 61 -2.24 -1.46 2.59
C THR A 61 -0.72 -1.43 2.51
N VAL A 62 -0.15 -0.23 2.33
CA VAL A 62 1.25 -0.03 1.94
C VAL A 62 2.01 0.80 2.96
N GLY A 63 3.11 0.24 3.49
CA GLY A 63 4.09 0.93 4.33
C GLY A 63 5.15 1.66 3.51
N ASN A 64 5.79 2.69 4.11
CA ASN A 64 6.87 3.46 3.48
C ASN A 64 8.22 2.77 3.70
N LEU A 65 8.89 2.39 2.60
CA LEU A 65 10.20 1.75 2.60
C LEU A 65 11.31 2.78 2.28
N LEU A 66 12.33 2.78 3.12
CA LEU A 66 13.61 3.43 2.84
C LEU A 66 14.44 2.62 1.83
N PHE A 67 15.36 3.28 1.14
CA PHE A 67 16.27 2.63 0.18
C PHE A 67 17.27 1.65 0.81
N ASN A 68 17.39 1.62 2.15
CA ASN A 68 18.17 0.62 2.89
C ASN A 68 17.37 -0.65 3.24
N GLY A 69 16.13 -0.78 2.79
CA GLY A 69 15.26 -1.95 3.01
C GLY A 69 14.55 -1.99 4.36
N ARG A 70 14.59 -0.89 5.14
CA ARG A 70 13.83 -0.75 6.40
C ARG A 70 12.59 0.11 6.17
N LEU A 71 11.57 -0.04 7.00
CA LEU A 71 10.51 0.96 7.07
C LEU A 71 11.07 2.29 7.57
N ASP A 72 10.56 3.39 7.02
CA ASP A 72 10.75 4.72 7.57
C ASP A 72 10.21 4.77 9.01
N ASP A 73 10.92 5.47 9.90
CA ASP A 73 10.53 5.53 11.33
C ASP A 73 9.15 6.14 11.54
N SER A 74 8.68 6.97 10.60
CA SER A 74 7.32 7.52 10.62
C SER A 74 6.27 6.56 10.08
N SER A 75 6.64 5.53 9.31
CA SER A 75 5.68 4.60 8.72
C SER A 75 4.94 3.79 9.77
N ASN A 76 3.62 3.83 9.76
CA ASN A 76 2.84 2.83 10.47
C ASN A 76 3.14 1.43 9.94
N TYR A 77 2.94 0.43 10.79
CA TYR A 77 3.19 -0.97 10.51
C TYR A 77 2.10 -1.86 11.13
N GLY A 78 2.06 -3.11 10.73
CA GLY A 78 1.16 -4.11 11.27
C GLY A 78 1.38 -5.44 10.56
N ALA A 79 1.52 -6.51 11.32
CA ALA A 79 1.74 -7.85 10.76
C ALA A 79 0.50 -8.44 10.09
N VAL A 80 -0.67 -7.82 10.29
CA VAL A 80 -1.97 -8.21 9.71
C VAL A 80 -2.48 -7.11 8.78
N SER A 81 -2.51 -5.85 9.26
CA SER A 81 -3.16 -4.74 8.57
C SER A 81 -2.31 -4.08 7.47
N VAL A 82 -0.99 -4.24 7.47
CA VAL A 82 -0.12 -3.70 6.42
C VAL A 82 0.37 -4.84 5.55
N ASP A 83 -0.02 -4.85 4.28
CA ASP A 83 0.26 -5.98 3.38
C ASP A 83 1.73 -6.06 2.97
N LEU A 84 2.29 -4.95 2.47
CA LEU A 84 3.67 -4.88 1.97
C LEU A 84 4.23 -3.47 2.16
N ALA A 85 5.50 -3.30 1.85
CA ALA A 85 6.13 -1.98 1.77
C ALA A 85 6.53 -1.63 0.32
N ALA A 86 6.58 -0.34 0.02
CA ALA A 86 7.07 0.17 -1.25
C ALA A 86 7.89 1.46 -1.02
N PRO A 87 8.80 1.84 -1.96
CA PRO A 87 9.54 3.08 -1.87
C PRO A 87 8.62 4.29 -1.73
N GLY A 88 8.80 5.09 -0.69
CA GLY A 88 7.97 6.26 -0.41
C GLY A 88 8.76 7.41 0.20
N THR A 89 10.10 7.33 0.22
CA THR A 89 10.97 8.37 0.78
C THR A 89 11.74 9.08 -0.34
N TYR A 90 11.74 10.43 -0.31
CA TYR A 90 12.33 11.29 -1.34
C TYR A 90 11.80 10.97 -2.75
N ILE A 91 10.50 10.86 -2.89
CA ILE A 91 9.85 10.63 -4.18
C ILE A 91 9.58 11.96 -4.85
N LEU A 92 10.20 12.18 -6.03
CA LEU A 92 9.95 13.34 -6.89
C LEU A 92 8.61 13.17 -7.61
N SER A 93 7.74 14.15 -7.49
CA SER A 93 6.46 14.17 -8.20
C SER A 93 5.98 15.59 -8.48
N THR A 94 4.94 15.71 -9.29
CA THR A 94 4.28 16.97 -9.59
C THR A 94 3.56 17.52 -8.37
N ILE A 95 3.58 18.85 -8.24
CA ILE A 95 2.81 19.61 -7.25
C ILE A 95 2.04 20.73 -7.95
N PRO A 96 1.03 21.35 -7.30
CA PRO A 96 0.34 22.51 -7.85
C PRO A 96 1.30 23.64 -8.24
N GLY A 97 0.95 24.40 -9.32
CA GLY A 97 1.73 25.53 -9.80
C GLY A 97 2.84 25.14 -10.78
N ASP A 98 2.61 24.12 -11.63
CA ASP A 98 3.53 23.65 -12.67
C ASP A 98 4.96 23.38 -12.13
N SER A 99 5.02 22.73 -10.97
CA SER A 99 6.26 22.52 -10.24
C SER A 99 6.42 21.06 -9.82
N TYR A 100 7.59 20.75 -9.26
CA TYR A 100 7.96 19.43 -8.75
C TYR A 100 8.55 19.56 -7.35
N ALA A 101 8.28 18.58 -6.51
CA ALA A 101 8.88 18.51 -5.18
C ALA A 101 9.17 17.06 -4.78
N TYR A 102 10.17 16.91 -3.91
CA TYR A 102 10.40 15.66 -3.21
C TYR A 102 9.51 15.58 -1.97
N MET A 103 8.81 14.47 -1.84
CA MET A 103 7.98 14.18 -0.67
C MET A 103 8.28 12.79 -0.13
N SER A 104 8.00 12.59 1.17
CA SER A 104 8.19 11.29 1.84
C SER A 104 6.95 10.92 2.62
N GLY A 105 6.63 9.64 2.64
CA GLY A 105 5.52 9.08 3.43
C GLY A 105 4.86 7.89 2.76
N THR A 106 3.99 7.21 3.50
CA THR A 106 3.15 6.14 2.98
C THR A 106 2.23 6.60 1.85
N SER A 107 1.91 7.90 1.80
CA SER A 107 1.17 8.54 0.71
C SER A 107 1.92 8.50 -0.63
N MET A 108 3.25 8.39 -0.63
CA MET A 108 4.11 8.24 -1.82
C MET A 108 4.38 6.77 -2.12
N ALA A 109 4.37 5.91 -1.10
CA ALA A 109 4.53 4.46 -1.26
C ALA A 109 3.29 3.80 -1.90
N ALA A 110 2.09 4.19 -1.47
CA ALA A 110 0.83 3.65 -2.01
C ALA A 110 0.71 3.80 -3.54
N PRO A 111 0.97 4.96 -4.16
CA PRO A 111 0.90 5.10 -5.61
C PRO A 111 1.92 4.27 -6.38
N MET A 112 3.04 3.85 -5.78
CA MET A 112 3.96 2.88 -6.41
C MET A 112 3.27 1.52 -6.61
N VAL A 113 2.54 1.06 -5.61
CA VAL A 113 1.76 -0.18 -5.69
C VAL A 113 0.55 -0.01 -6.62
N THR A 114 -0.10 1.14 -6.59
CA THR A 114 -1.20 1.49 -7.51
C THR A 114 -0.74 1.44 -8.96
N GLY A 115 0.41 2.04 -9.26
CA GLY A 115 1.03 2.02 -10.59
C GLY A 115 1.42 0.61 -11.03
N ALA A 116 1.96 -0.21 -10.11
CA ALA A 116 2.25 -1.62 -10.38
C ALA A 116 0.99 -2.41 -10.70
N ALA A 117 -0.08 -2.24 -9.92
CA ALA A 117 -1.36 -2.88 -10.17
C ALA A 117 -1.95 -2.48 -11.53
N ALA A 118 -1.89 -1.17 -11.88
CA ALA A 118 -2.34 -0.67 -13.18
C ALA A 118 -1.51 -1.22 -14.35
N LEU A 119 -0.19 -1.33 -14.18
CA LEU A 119 0.69 -1.92 -15.17
C LEU A 119 0.36 -3.40 -15.42
N ILE A 120 0.15 -4.19 -14.35
CA ILE A 120 -0.23 -5.60 -14.45
C ILE A 120 -1.61 -5.71 -15.12
N TYR A 121 -2.58 -4.90 -14.69
CA TYR A 121 -3.93 -4.87 -15.26
C TYR A 121 -3.91 -4.60 -16.77
N SER A 122 -3.08 -3.66 -17.22
CA SER A 122 -2.90 -3.35 -18.63
C SER A 122 -2.21 -4.45 -19.44
N ALA A 123 -1.21 -5.10 -18.84
CA ALA A 123 -0.38 -6.12 -19.52
C ALA A 123 -1.00 -7.53 -19.47
N ARG A 124 -1.86 -7.80 -18.49
CA ARG A 124 -2.41 -9.13 -18.19
C ARG A 124 -3.94 -9.07 -18.13
N THR A 125 -4.56 -8.96 -19.30
CA THR A 125 -6.02 -8.88 -19.46
C THR A 125 -6.78 -10.17 -19.08
N ASP A 126 -6.03 -11.24 -18.82
CA ASP A 126 -6.52 -12.52 -18.30
C ASP A 126 -6.71 -12.56 -16.79
N LEU A 127 -6.19 -11.56 -16.06
CA LEU A 127 -6.26 -11.50 -14.60
C LEU A 127 -7.39 -10.59 -14.10
N SER A 128 -8.12 -11.06 -13.09
CA SER A 128 -9.03 -10.22 -12.31
C SER A 128 -8.24 -9.30 -11.36
N LEU A 129 -8.90 -8.28 -10.80
CA LEU A 129 -8.29 -7.40 -9.77
C LEU A 129 -7.83 -8.18 -8.53
N GLN A 130 -8.55 -9.24 -8.16
CA GLN A 130 -8.16 -10.12 -7.07
C GLN A 130 -6.91 -10.96 -7.43
N ASP A 131 -6.79 -11.41 -8.67
CA ASP A 131 -5.59 -12.10 -9.15
C ASP A 131 -4.38 -11.14 -9.13
N ILE A 132 -4.58 -9.87 -9.50
CA ILE A 132 -3.54 -8.83 -9.45
C ILE A 132 -3.07 -8.58 -8.01
N LYS A 133 -3.99 -8.44 -7.05
CA LYS A 133 -3.63 -8.38 -5.62
C LYS A 133 -2.81 -9.61 -5.22
N THR A 134 -3.27 -10.79 -5.57
CA THR A 134 -2.57 -12.04 -5.27
C THR A 134 -1.18 -12.07 -5.89
N ALA A 135 -1.05 -11.67 -7.15
CA ALA A 135 0.24 -11.58 -7.84
C ALA A 135 1.21 -10.66 -7.10
N ILE A 136 0.76 -9.46 -6.73
CA ILE A 136 1.58 -8.49 -5.99
C ILE A 136 2.02 -9.06 -4.63
N LEU A 137 1.09 -9.60 -3.84
CA LEU A 137 1.39 -10.02 -2.47
C LEU A 137 2.17 -11.33 -2.39
N SER A 138 1.98 -12.25 -3.33
CA SER A 138 2.68 -13.55 -3.34
C SER A 138 4.10 -13.46 -3.88
N THR A 139 4.43 -12.42 -4.62
CA THR A 139 5.73 -12.26 -5.28
C THR A 139 6.63 -11.19 -4.68
N VAL A 140 6.27 -10.63 -3.53
CA VAL A 140 7.09 -9.62 -2.85
C VAL A 140 8.52 -10.09 -2.65
N HIS A 141 9.48 -9.18 -2.76
CA HIS A 141 10.84 -9.42 -2.34
C HIS A 141 10.94 -9.36 -0.81
N LYS A 142 11.20 -10.51 -0.17
CA LYS A 142 11.26 -10.61 1.30
C LYS A 142 12.47 -9.87 1.84
N LEU A 143 12.26 -9.07 2.88
CA LEU A 143 13.30 -8.33 3.57
C LEU A 143 13.26 -8.60 5.08
N ALA A 144 14.38 -9.00 5.66
CA ALA A 144 14.45 -9.33 7.09
C ALA A 144 13.92 -8.20 8.00
N PRO A 145 14.19 -6.90 7.75
CA PRO A 145 13.65 -5.80 8.56
C PRO A 145 12.12 -5.64 8.51
N LEU A 146 11.44 -6.22 7.50
CA LEU A 146 9.99 -6.14 7.35
C LEU A 146 9.24 -7.30 8.02
N LYS A 147 9.98 -8.31 8.51
CA LYS A 147 9.38 -9.45 9.22
C LYS A 147 8.63 -8.96 10.46
N GLY A 148 7.33 -9.29 10.55
CA GLY A 148 6.44 -8.86 11.64
C GLY A 148 6.07 -7.37 11.60
N LYS A 149 6.43 -6.67 10.50
CA LYS A 149 6.05 -5.27 10.26
C LYS A 149 5.02 -5.14 9.14
N THR A 150 5.01 -6.09 8.22
CA THR A 150 3.97 -6.23 7.19
C THR A 150 3.55 -7.69 7.12
N ALA A 151 2.34 -7.96 6.66
CA ALA A 151 1.79 -9.32 6.53
C ALA A 151 2.66 -10.21 5.62
N THR A 152 3.15 -9.65 4.53
CA THR A 152 4.05 -10.38 3.61
C THR A 152 5.50 -10.39 4.06
N GLY A 153 5.95 -9.50 4.96
CA GLY A 153 7.36 -9.34 5.31
C GLY A 153 8.23 -8.93 4.12
N GLY A 154 7.68 -8.25 3.12
CA GLY A 154 8.38 -7.94 1.89
C GLY A 154 8.04 -6.60 1.27
N MET A 155 8.82 -6.25 0.25
CA MET A 155 8.60 -5.06 -0.58
C MET A 155 8.04 -5.44 -1.95
N LEU A 156 7.40 -4.47 -2.61
CA LEU A 156 6.91 -4.59 -3.97
C LEU A 156 8.00 -5.07 -4.93
N ASP A 157 7.71 -6.13 -5.70
CA ASP A 157 8.50 -6.60 -6.84
C ASP A 157 7.61 -6.65 -8.09
N ILE A 158 7.64 -5.57 -8.87
CA ILE A 158 6.81 -5.45 -10.08
C ILE A 158 7.24 -6.50 -11.14
N SER A 159 8.54 -6.78 -11.24
CA SER A 159 9.06 -7.73 -12.24
C SER A 159 8.60 -9.16 -11.95
N ALA A 160 8.53 -9.54 -10.69
CA ALA A 160 8.01 -10.83 -10.28
C ALA A 160 6.47 -10.89 -10.43
N ALA A 161 5.78 -9.83 -10.01
CA ALA A 161 4.32 -9.79 -10.04
C ALA A 161 3.74 -9.87 -11.45
N ILE A 162 4.33 -9.19 -12.44
CA ILE A 162 3.86 -9.23 -13.84
C ILE A 162 4.04 -10.62 -14.50
N LYS A 163 4.98 -11.42 -14.00
CA LYS A 163 5.27 -12.78 -14.47
C LYS A 163 4.48 -13.85 -13.72
N TRP A 164 3.74 -13.45 -12.70
CA TRP A 164 2.95 -14.39 -11.91
C TRP A 164 1.94 -15.13 -12.78
N THR A 165 1.74 -16.42 -12.52
CA THR A 165 0.75 -17.25 -13.21
C THR A 165 -0.28 -17.76 -12.23
N LYS A 166 -1.52 -17.75 -12.66
CA LYS A 166 -2.62 -18.34 -11.90
C LYS A 166 -2.46 -19.88 -11.95
N ASN A 167 -2.36 -20.50 -10.78
CA ASN A 167 -2.35 -21.97 -10.63
C ASN A 167 -3.76 -22.54 -10.78
#